data_d4060040a41fcb7252bf48f579d37fdd
#
_entry.id   d4060040a41fcb7252bf48f579d37fdd
#
_cell.length_a   1.000
_cell.length_b   1.000
_cell.length_c   1.000
_cell.angle_alpha   90.00
_cell.angle_beta   90.00
_cell.angle_gamma   90.00
#
_symmetry.space_group_name_H-M   'P 1'
#
loop_
_entity.id
_entity.type
_entity.pdbx_description
1 polymer ?
#
loop_
_entity_poly.entity_id
_entity_poly.type
_entity_poly.pdbx_seq_one_letter_code
_entity_poly.pdbx_strand_id
1 'polypeptide(L)'
;SPNCTTVKALKGKKIRSFGADLPKMHNAIGAVPVTVSPTEVYEALQRGTIDYSFLNAGNVESLRLYEPGKYSCGTAMTIAGHMIVIGKKTWAKLPKDIQEIFMDQAAKSQKEYLDWLVTGTKTSIDNIKKAGGVFKEFPASELAKWKAATPDLLKGWADTMKKRGYGSQAAEVATAWRAWTK
;
A
#
# COMPACT_ATOMS: atom_id res chain seq x y z
N SER A 1 6.31 15.23 11.22
CA SER A 1 6.95 15.14 12.56
C SER A 1 8.23 14.30 12.48
N PRO A 2 9.33 14.72 13.13
CA PRO A 2 10.54 13.91 13.19
C PRO A 2 10.35 12.60 13.99
N ASN A 3 9.28 12.47 14.76
CA ASN A 3 8.99 11.34 15.65
C ASN A 3 7.98 10.37 15.01
N CYS A 4 8.36 9.71 13.93
CA CYS A 4 7.53 8.74 13.21
C CYS A 4 8.09 7.31 13.24
N THR A 5 9.10 7.05 14.09
CA THR A 5 9.86 5.78 14.10
C THR A 5 9.46 4.81 15.20
N THR A 6 8.39 5.08 15.95
CA THR A 6 7.91 4.19 16.99
C THR A 6 6.38 4.08 16.98
N VAL A 7 5.85 2.93 17.34
CA VAL A 7 4.40 2.71 17.52
C VAL A 7 3.82 3.72 18.50
N LYS A 8 4.53 4.01 19.60
CA LYS A 8 4.10 5.00 20.60
C LYS A 8 3.93 6.40 20.01
N ALA A 9 4.82 6.81 19.10
CA ALA A 9 4.76 8.13 18.46
C ALA A 9 3.58 8.27 17.48
N LEU A 10 3.08 7.15 16.97
CA LEU A 10 1.92 7.12 16.06
C LEU A 10 0.58 7.05 16.77
N LYS A 11 0.55 6.74 18.09
CA LYS A 11 -0.69 6.68 18.86
C LYS A 11 -1.42 8.02 18.86
N GLY A 12 -2.71 8.00 18.55
CA GLY A 12 -3.56 9.19 18.44
C GLY A 12 -3.33 10.03 17.19
N LYS A 13 -2.38 9.66 16.32
CA LYS A 13 -2.10 10.40 15.09
C LYS A 13 -3.09 10.03 13.99
N LYS A 14 -3.51 11.02 13.23
CA LYS A 14 -4.38 10.87 12.07
C LYS A 14 -3.53 10.37 10.89
N ILE A 15 -3.73 9.13 10.49
CA ILE A 15 -2.98 8.51 9.39
C ILE A 15 -3.91 8.27 8.21
N ARG A 16 -3.50 8.72 7.03
CA ARG A 16 -4.25 8.41 5.81
C ARG A 16 -4.48 6.93 5.67
N SER A 17 -5.71 6.58 5.35
CA SER A 17 -6.15 5.21 5.19
C SER A 17 -7.03 5.05 3.96
N PHE A 18 -7.18 3.83 3.48
CA PHE A 18 -8.08 3.44 2.40
C PHE A 18 -8.36 1.93 2.48
N GLY A 19 -9.40 1.49 1.78
CA GLY A 19 -9.80 0.09 1.79
C GLY A 19 -10.26 -0.40 3.15
N ALA A 20 -10.36 -1.72 3.30
CA ALA A 20 -10.93 -2.36 4.49
C ALA A 20 -9.89 -2.69 5.57
N ASP A 21 -8.61 -2.86 5.20
CA ASP A 21 -7.60 -3.47 6.08
C ASP A 21 -6.63 -2.44 6.68
N LEU A 22 -6.25 -1.40 5.94
CA LEU A 22 -5.40 -0.34 6.51
C LEU A 22 -6.00 0.32 7.76
N PRO A 23 -7.32 0.62 7.84
CA PRO A 23 -7.92 1.13 9.06
C PRO A 23 -7.72 0.20 10.26
N LYS A 24 -7.80 -1.12 10.05
CA LYS A 24 -7.59 -2.11 11.12
C LYS A 24 -6.14 -2.09 11.63
N MET A 25 -5.18 -1.96 10.71
CA MET A 25 -3.76 -1.87 11.04
C MET A 25 -3.44 -0.60 11.84
N HIS A 26 -4.01 0.54 11.46
CA HIS A 26 -3.81 1.81 12.15
C HIS A 26 -4.46 1.81 13.53
N ASN A 27 -5.71 1.33 13.63
CA ASN A 27 -6.41 1.20 14.90
C ASN A 27 -5.69 0.27 15.89
N ALA A 28 -5.05 -0.79 15.38
CA ALA A 28 -4.32 -1.76 16.20
C ALA A 28 -3.19 -1.13 17.03
N ILE A 29 -2.62 -0.03 16.57
CA ILE A 29 -1.58 0.73 17.28
C ILE A 29 -2.13 2.00 17.94
N GLY A 30 -3.46 2.18 17.97
CA GLY A 30 -4.10 3.35 18.53
C GLY A 30 -3.96 4.62 17.69
N ALA A 31 -3.59 4.52 16.43
CA ALA A 31 -3.66 5.63 15.46
C ALA A 31 -5.10 5.82 14.97
N VAL A 32 -5.39 6.98 14.41
CA VAL A 32 -6.72 7.35 13.89
C VAL A 32 -6.69 7.26 12.35
N PRO A 33 -7.33 6.26 11.73
CA PRO A 33 -7.39 6.17 10.28
C PRO A 33 -8.32 7.25 9.72
N VAL A 34 -7.86 7.98 8.70
CA VAL A 34 -8.64 8.99 7.99
C VAL A 34 -8.64 8.67 6.50
N THR A 35 -9.82 8.51 5.92
CA THR A 35 -9.96 8.24 4.49
C THR A 35 -9.73 9.52 3.70
N VAL A 36 -8.69 9.52 2.86
CA VAL A 36 -8.33 10.65 1.98
C VAL A 36 -7.95 10.09 0.62
N SER A 37 -8.48 10.68 -0.44
CA SER A 37 -8.13 10.31 -1.83
C SER A 37 -6.65 10.60 -2.11
N PRO A 38 -5.97 9.83 -2.99
CA PRO A 38 -4.57 10.10 -3.33
C PRO A 38 -4.30 11.52 -3.78
N THR A 39 -5.22 12.12 -4.52
CA THR A 39 -5.09 13.50 -5.06
C THR A 39 -5.23 14.58 -4.01
N GLU A 40 -5.82 14.29 -2.85
CA GLU A 40 -6.06 15.23 -1.76
C GLU A 40 -4.99 15.18 -0.66
N VAL A 41 -4.06 14.22 -0.75
CA VAL A 41 -3.07 13.97 0.32
C VAL A 41 -2.18 15.16 0.60
N TYR A 42 -1.75 15.88 -0.45
CA TYR A 42 -0.89 17.06 -0.30
C TYR A 42 -1.56 18.12 0.58
N GLU A 43 -2.77 18.50 0.23
CA GLU A 43 -3.53 19.49 1.00
C GLU A 43 -3.93 19.00 2.39
N ALA A 44 -4.27 17.71 2.52
CA ALA A 44 -4.63 17.12 3.80
C ALA A 44 -3.46 17.14 4.80
N LEU A 45 -2.22 16.91 4.32
CA LEU A 45 -1.00 17.07 5.11
C LEU A 45 -0.73 18.53 5.44
N GLN A 46 -0.85 19.43 4.45
CA GLN A 46 -0.59 20.85 4.60
C GLN A 46 -1.53 21.50 5.62
N ARG A 47 -2.82 21.15 5.59
CA ARG A 47 -3.84 21.67 6.50
C ARG A 47 -3.93 20.93 7.84
N GLY A 48 -3.14 19.86 8.04
CA GLY A 48 -3.18 19.04 9.26
C GLY A 48 -4.47 18.23 9.41
N THR A 49 -5.22 17.99 8.33
CA THR A 49 -6.34 17.04 8.30
C THR A 49 -5.85 15.63 8.60
N ILE A 50 -4.64 15.29 8.13
CA ILE A 50 -3.88 14.10 8.49
C ILE A 50 -2.49 14.49 8.97
N ASP A 51 -1.93 13.69 9.89
CA ASP A 51 -0.54 13.85 10.38
C ASP A 51 0.45 13.07 9.53
N TYR A 52 0.02 11.93 8.97
CA TYR A 52 0.84 11.02 8.16
C TYR A 52 0.07 10.44 6.99
N SER A 53 0.80 10.12 5.93
CA SER A 53 0.28 9.36 4.80
C SER A 53 1.09 8.09 4.58
N PHE A 54 0.43 7.06 4.08
CA PHE A 54 1.01 5.78 3.75
C PHE A 54 1.03 5.64 2.22
N LEU A 55 2.17 5.88 1.60
CA LEU A 55 2.38 5.83 0.15
C LEU A 55 3.79 5.34 -0.19
N ASN A 56 3.98 4.80 -1.39
CA ASN A 56 5.31 4.44 -1.89
C ASN A 56 6.13 5.68 -2.27
N ALA A 57 7.46 5.52 -2.41
CA ALA A 57 8.37 6.62 -2.69
C ALA A 57 8.05 7.34 -4.02
N GLY A 58 7.64 6.62 -5.06
CA GLY A 58 7.26 7.22 -6.34
C GLY A 58 6.07 8.17 -6.21
N ASN A 59 5.05 7.78 -5.42
CA ASN A 59 3.91 8.66 -5.15
C ASN A 59 4.29 9.84 -4.25
N VAL A 60 5.17 9.64 -3.28
CA VAL A 60 5.69 10.74 -2.45
C VAL A 60 6.41 11.77 -3.31
N GLU A 61 7.21 11.33 -4.29
CA GLU A 61 7.89 12.19 -5.24
C GLU A 61 6.91 12.89 -6.18
N SER A 62 6.10 12.12 -6.93
CA SER A 62 5.21 12.67 -7.98
C SER A 62 4.16 13.63 -7.45
N LEU A 63 3.68 13.43 -6.22
CA LEU A 63 2.74 14.30 -5.53
C LEU A 63 3.43 15.35 -4.65
N ARG A 64 4.76 15.44 -4.68
CA ARG A 64 5.58 16.38 -3.92
C ARG A 64 5.29 16.37 -2.40
N LEU A 65 4.93 15.23 -1.85
CA LEU A 65 4.51 15.11 -0.44
C LEU A 65 5.63 15.39 0.56
N TYR A 66 6.88 15.40 0.11
CA TYR A 66 8.04 15.81 0.91
C TYR A 66 8.03 17.30 1.30
N GLU A 67 7.22 18.13 0.64
CA GLU A 67 7.07 19.54 0.99
C GLU A 67 6.23 19.74 2.26
N PRO A 68 4.95 19.31 2.33
CA PRO A 68 4.18 19.37 3.56
C PRO A 68 4.62 18.35 4.60
N GLY A 69 5.28 17.25 4.18
CA GLY A 69 5.71 16.13 5.02
C GLY A 69 7.18 15.77 4.86
N LYS A 70 8.08 16.61 5.38
CA LYS A 70 9.55 16.46 5.25
C LYS A 70 10.11 15.08 5.66
N TYR A 71 9.49 14.40 6.61
CA TYR A 71 10.03 13.17 7.18
C TYR A 71 9.28 11.94 6.64
N SER A 72 10.01 11.02 6.02
CA SER A 72 9.56 9.70 5.63
C SER A 72 10.14 8.66 6.58
N CYS A 73 9.29 7.94 7.29
CA CYS A 73 9.69 6.84 8.18
C CYS A 73 9.33 5.54 7.48
N GLY A 74 10.21 5.13 6.58
CA GLY A 74 9.98 4.01 5.68
C GLY A 74 10.02 2.66 6.40
N THR A 75 8.97 1.89 6.21
CA THR A 75 8.99 0.44 6.38
C THR A 75 8.02 -0.18 5.40
N ALA A 76 8.39 -1.29 4.79
CA ALA A 76 7.51 -2.07 3.94
C ALA A 76 6.53 -2.87 4.82
N MET A 77 5.41 -2.25 5.19
CA MET A 77 4.37 -2.90 5.99
C MET A 77 3.35 -3.64 5.13
N THR A 78 3.18 -3.21 3.90
CA THR A 78 2.23 -3.79 2.95
C THR A 78 2.86 -3.84 1.57
N ILE A 79 2.47 -4.84 0.80
CA ILE A 79 2.74 -4.90 -0.63
C ILE A 79 1.42 -4.59 -1.33
N ALA A 80 1.39 -3.50 -2.09
CA ALA A 80 0.25 -3.17 -2.93
C ALA A 80 0.49 -3.74 -4.33
N GLY A 81 -0.35 -4.67 -4.74
CA GLY A 81 -0.42 -5.13 -6.13
C GLY A 81 -1.41 -4.27 -6.92
N HIS A 82 -1.14 -4.09 -8.20
CA HIS A 82 -2.06 -3.51 -9.15
C HIS A 82 -2.56 -4.59 -10.11
N MET A 83 -3.85 -4.57 -10.41
CA MET A 83 -4.45 -5.48 -11.38
C MET A 83 -5.17 -4.67 -12.45
N ILE A 84 -4.95 -5.04 -13.70
CA ILE A 84 -5.78 -4.59 -14.82
C ILE A 84 -6.82 -5.67 -15.05
N VAL A 85 -8.10 -5.30 -14.98
CA VAL A 85 -9.20 -6.25 -15.13
C VAL A 85 -10.12 -5.84 -16.28
N ILE A 86 -10.58 -6.82 -17.04
CA ILE A 86 -11.53 -6.64 -18.14
C ILE A 86 -12.78 -7.45 -17.81
N GLY A 87 -13.97 -6.86 -17.95
CA GLY A 87 -15.23 -7.56 -17.75
C GLY A 87 -15.39 -8.71 -18.76
N LYS A 88 -15.85 -9.89 -18.30
CA LYS A 88 -16.03 -11.08 -19.15
C LYS A 88 -16.83 -10.79 -20.44
N LYS A 89 -17.89 -10.00 -20.35
CA LYS A 89 -18.72 -9.63 -21.52
C LYS A 89 -17.95 -8.76 -22.51
N THR A 90 -17.08 -7.87 -22.05
CA THR A 90 -16.23 -7.04 -22.90
C THR A 90 -15.16 -7.89 -23.55
N TRP A 91 -14.48 -8.73 -22.77
CA TRP A 91 -13.47 -9.65 -23.28
C TRP A 91 -13.98 -10.57 -24.37
N ALA A 92 -15.18 -11.16 -24.18
CA ALA A 92 -15.80 -12.06 -25.15
C ALA A 92 -16.17 -11.38 -26.49
N LYS A 93 -16.28 -10.05 -26.54
CA LYS A 93 -16.54 -9.28 -27.78
C LYS A 93 -15.27 -8.92 -28.54
N LEU A 94 -14.11 -9.06 -27.94
CA LEU A 94 -12.85 -8.76 -28.60
C LEU A 94 -12.51 -9.87 -29.61
N PRO A 95 -12.02 -9.53 -30.80
CA PRO A 95 -11.43 -10.49 -31.73
C PRO A 95 -10.28 -11.28 -31.07
N LYS A 96 -10.04 -12.50 -31.54
CA LYS A 96 -9.04 -13.39 -30.92
C LYS A 96 -7.62 -12.82 -30.97
N ASP A 97 -7.22 -12.26 -32.09
CA ASP A 97 -5.95 -11.58 -32.29
C ASP A 97 -5.76 -10.42 -31.28
N ILE A 98 -6.81 -9.66 -31.01
CA ILE A 98 -6.77 -8.59 -30.01
C ILE A 98 -6.65 -9.16 -28.59
N GLN A 99 -7.32 -10.26 -28.27
CA GLN A 99 -7.16 -10.93 -26.99
C GLN A 99 -5.70 -11.41 -26.77
N GLU A 100 -5.08 -11.97 -27.82
CA GLU A 100 -3.69 -12.43 -27.81
C GLU A 100 -2.72 -11.27 -27.59
N ILE A 101 -2.92 -10.14 -28.31
CA ILE A 101 -2.14 -8.91 -28.12
C ILE A 101 -2.25 -8.41 -26.66
N PHE A 102 -3.44 -8.38 -26.10
CA PHE A 102 -3.64 -7.97 -24.68
C PHE A 102 -2.84 -8.84 -23.71
N MET A 103 -2.89 -10.16 -23.89
CA MET A 103 -2.16 -11.09 -23.01
C MET A 103 -0.65 -10.97 -23.16
N ASP A 104 -0.15 -10.84 -24.39
CA ASP A 104 1.28 -10.63 -24.66
C ASP A 104 1.78 -9.30 -24.06
N GLN A 105 1.05 -8.21 -24.27
CA GLN A 105 1.42 -6.92 -23.73
C GLN A 105 1.30 -6.88 -22.20
N ALA A 106 0.34 -7.58 -21.61
CA ALA A 106 0.24 -7.70 -20.15
C ALA A 106 1.48 -8.37 -19.54
N ALA A 107 1.96 -9.46 -20.14
CA ALA A 107 3.17 -10.15 -19.68
C ALA A 107 4.43 -9.26 -19.80
N LYS A 108 4.58 -8.55 -20.93
CA LYS A 108 5.70 -7.61 -21.15
C LYS A 108 5.66 -6.46 -20.14
N SER A 109 4.51 -5.81 -19.99
CA SER A 109 4.33 -4.69 -19.08
C SER A 109 4.56 -5.10 -17.62
N GLN A 110 4.17 -6.31 -17.23
CA GLN A 110 4.45 -6.82 -15.88
C GLN A 110 5.95 -6.92 -15.62
N LYS A 111 6.71 -7.47 -16.58
CA LYS A 111 8.17 -7.59 -16.46
C LYS A 111 8.83 -6.22 -16.37
N GLU A 112 8.51 -5.31 -17.30
CA GLU A 112 9.05 -3.95 -17.33
C GLU A 112 8.72 -3.18 -16.04
N TYR A 113 7.52 -3.34 -15.53
CA TYR A 113 7.12 -2.70 -14.28
C TYR A 113 7.89 -3.21 -13.07
N LEU A 114 8.13 -4.52 -12.98
CA LEU A 114 8.94 -5.10 -11.90
C LEU A 114 10.40 -4.63 -11.96
N ASP A 115 10.99 -4.60 -13.15
CA ASP A 115 12.35 -4.08 -13.37
C ASP A 115 12.43 -2.59 -12.99
N TRP A 116 11.41 -1.80 -13.38
CA TRP A 116 11.31 -0.38 -13.02
C TRP A 116 11.11 -0.15 -11.52
N LEU A 117 10.33 -0.99 -10.82
CA LEU A 117 10.10 -0.83 -9.38
C LEU A 117 11.39 -0.77 -8.57
N VAL A 118 12.37 -1.60 -8.91
CA VAL A 118 13.67 -1.64 -8.22
C VAL A 118 14.45 -0.34 -8.44
N THR A 119 14.63 0.06 -9.70
CA THR A 119 15.43 1.24 -10.07
C THR A 119 14.67 2.55 -9.79
N GLY A 120 13.38 2.60 -10.11
CA GLY A 120 12.54 3.78 -9.93
C GLY A 120 12.34 4.14 -8.46
N THR A 121 12.15 3.15 -7.58
CA THR A 121 12.03 3.42 -6.14
C THR A 121 13.30 4.08 -5.59
N LYS A 122 14.48 3.57 -5.98
CA LYS A 122 15.75 4.16 -5.56
C LYS A 122 15.90 5.60 -6.07
N THR A 123 15.60 5.81 -7.35
CA THR A 123 15.64 7.15 -7.97
C THR A 123 14.72 8.13 -7.26
N SER A 124 13.47 7.73 -6.96
CA SER A 124 12.52 8.56 -6.23
C SER A 124 13.03 8.94 -4.82
N ILE A 125 13.60 7.99 -4.10
CA ILE A 125 14.20 8.25 -2.78
C ILE A 125 15.35 9.27 -2.89
N ASP A 126 16.22 9.11 -3.87
CA ASP A 126 17.36 10.01 -4.09
C ASP A 126 16.89 11.44 -4.46
N ASN A 127 15.86 11.55 -5.31
CA ASN A 127 15.28 12.84 -5.68
C ASN A 127 14.60 13.53 -4.49
N ILE A 128 13.83 12.80 -3.69
CA ILE A 128 13.21 13.33 -2.47
C ILE A 128 14.29 13.84 -1.49
N LYS A 129 15.39 13.11 -1.31
CA LYS A 129 16.52 13.54 -0.47
C LYS A 129 17.16 14.81 -0.99
N LYS A 130 17.42 14.90 -2.32
CA LYS A 130 17.95 16.12 -2.95
C LYS A 130 17.04 17.33 -2.75
N ALA A 131 15.72 17.12 -2.72
CA ALA A 131 14.73 18.15 -2.45
C ALA A 131 14.55 18.48 -0.95
N GLY A 132 15.39 17.93 -0.06
CA GLY A 132 15.39 18.21 1.37
C GLY A 132 14.52 17.27 2.22
N GLY A 133 13.95 16.23 1.63
CA GLY A 133 13.24 15.18 2.36
C GLY A 133 14.19 14.33 3.21
N VAL A 134 13.74 13.91 4.37
CA VAL A 134 14.54 13.14 5.34
C VAL A 134 13.94 11.75 5.50
N PHE A 135 14.71 10.72 5.16
CA PHE A 135 14.33 9.33 5.40
C PHE A 135 14.87 8.86 6.74
N LYS A 136 14.01 8.27 7.54
CA LYS A 136 14.35 7.60 8.79
C LYS A 136 13.96 6.14 8.70
N GLU A 137 14.79 5.28 9.24
CA GLU A 137 14.48 3.87 9.35
C GLU A 137 13.44 3.65 10.46
N PHE A 138 12.46 2.81 10.20
CA PHE A 138 11.53 2.33 11.21
C PHE A 138 12.13 1.05 11.81
N PRO A 139 12.48 1.03 13.12
CA PRO A 139 13.18 -0.09 13.71
C PRO A 139 12.44 -1.42 13.58
N ALA A 140 13.16 -2.50 13.30
CA ALA A 140 12.57 -3.83 13.17
C ALA A 140 11.77 -4.26 14.41
N SER A 141 12.24 -3.87 15.62
CA SER A 141 11.52 -4.12 16.87
C SER A 141 10.17 -3.39 16.96
N GLU A 142 10.08 -2.17 16.44
CA GLU A 142 8.83 -1.42 16.39
C GLU A 142 7.89 -1.98 15.32
N LEU A 143 8.44 -2.42 14.18
CA LEU A 143 7.69 -3.14 13.15
C LEU A 143 7.10 -4.45 13.70
N ALA A 144 7.86 -5.20 14.49
CA ALA A 144 7.38 -6.42 15.14
C ALA A 144 6.23 -6.13 16.12
N LYS A 145 6.30 -5.05 16.89
CA LYS A 145 5.20 -4.61 17.77
C LYS A 145 3.93 -4.28 16.97
N TRP A 146 4.07 -3.56 15.85
CA TRP A 146 2.93 -3.23 15.00
C TRP A 146 2.31 -4.49 14.36
N LYS A 147 3.14 -5.39 13.84
CA LYS A 147 2.68 -6.67 13.29
C LYS A 147 1.95 -7.50 14.34
N ALA A 148 2.48 -7.60 15.55
CA ALA A 148 1.87 -8.35 16.64
C ALA A 148 0.52 -7.77 17.10
N ALA A 149 0.36 -6.45 17.06
CA ALA A 149 -0.89 -5.78 17.37
C ALA A 149 -1.95 -5.92 16.26
N THR A 150 -1.51 -6.08 15.00
CA THR A 150 -2.40 -6.15 13.84
C THR A 150 -3.19 -7.48 13.84
N PRO A 151 -4.51 -7.45 13.68
CA PRO A 151 -5.30 -8.69 13.60
C PRO A 151 -4.94 -9.49 12.33
N ASP A 152 -5.27 -10.78 12.31
CA ASP A 152 -5.11 -11.63 11.12
C ASP A 152 -6.06 -11.14 10.00
N LEU A 153 -5.55 -10.24 9.16
CA LEU A 153 -6.29 -9.63 8.07
C LEU A 153 -6.73 -10.65 7.02
N LEU A 154 -5.88 -11.65 6.76
CA LEU A 154 -6.17 -12.70 5.79
C LEU A 154 -7.33 -13.59 6.27
N LYS A 155 -7.33 -13.93 7.57
CA LYS A 155 -8.47 -14.64 8.17
C LYS A 155 -9.75 -13.80 8.09
N GLY A 156 -9.67 -12.52 8.42
CA GLY A 156 -10.82 -11.59 8.35
C GLY A 156 -11.37 -11.47 6.93
N TRP A 157 -10.50 -11.45 5.92
CA TRP A 157 -10.90 -11.48 4.51
C TRP A 157 -11.59 -12.82 4.15
N ALA A 158 -10.99 -13.95 4.53
CA ALA A 158 -11.55 -15.28 4.24
C ALA A 158 -12.93 -15.46 4.89
N ASP A 159 -13.11 -15.01 6.13
CA ASP A 159 -14.39 -15.03 6.83
C ASP A 159 -15.45 -14.18 6.11
N THR A 160 -15.04 -13.03 5.57
CA THR A 160 -15.92 -12.16 4.76
C THR A 160 -16.33 -12.83 3.45
N MET A 161 -15.39 -13.47 2.76
CA MET A 161 -15.67 -14.20 1.51
C MET A 161 -16.57 -15.41 1.76
N LYS A 162 -16.38 -16.11 2.87
CA LYS A 162 -17.26 -17.22 3.29
C LYS A 162 -18.71 -16.77 3.44
N LYS A 163 -18.95 -15.62 4.07
CA LYS A 163 -20.30 -15.03 4.21
C LYS A 163 -20.93 -14.66 2.87
N ARG A 164 -20.09 -14.41 1.84
CA ARG A 164 -20.54 -14.11 0.46
C ARG A 164 -20.71 -15.36 -0.41
N GLY A 165 -20.53 -16.56 0.13
CA GLY A 165 -20.66 -17.83 -0.60
C GLY A 165 -19.39 -18.35 -1.27
N TYR A 166 -18.23 -17.72 -1.03
CA TYR A 166 -16.92 -18.08 -1.63
C TYR A 166 -15.98 -18.78 -0.65
N GLY A 167 -16.51 -19.57 0.30
CA GLY A 167 -15.73 -20.10 1.41
C GLY A 167 -14.59 -21.03 1.01
N SER A 168 -14.82 -21.96 0.06
CA SER A 168 -13.80 -22.89 -0.43
C SER A 168 -12.67 -22.17 -1.17
N GLN A 169 -13.02 -21.31 -2.10
CA GLN A 169 -12.06 -20.51 -2.87
C GLN A 169 -11.24 -19.58 -1.97
N ALA A 170 -11.87 -18.97 -0.97
CA ALA A 170 -11.17 -18.11 -0.02
C ALA A 170 -10.19 -18.89 0.87
N ALA A 171 -10.53 -20.11 1.27
CA ALA A 171 -9.64 -20.97 2.04
C ALA A 171 -8.41 -21.38 1.21
N GLU A 172 -8.61 -21.74 -0.06
CA GLU A 172 -7.53 -22.09 -0.99
C GLU A 172 -6.56 -20.91 -1.17
N VAL A 173 -7.10 -19.71 -1.50
CA VAL A 173 -6.30 -18.49 -1.66
C VAL A 173 -5.56 -18.14 -0.38
N ALA A 174 -6.21 -18.22 0.79
CA ALA A 174 -5.56 -17.92 2.07
C ALA A 174 -4.43 -18.89 2.38
N THR A 175 -4.58 -20.17 2.03
CA THR A 175 -3.54 -21.19 2.21
C THR A 175 -2.34 -20.91 1.30
N ALA A 176 -2.58 -20.64 0.01
CA ALA A 176 -1.52 -20.29 -0.95
C ALA A 176 -0.78 -19.02 -0.52
N TRP A 177 -1.49 -17.97 -0.10
CA TRP A 177 -0.89 -16.73 0.37
C TRP A 177 0.03 -16.93 1.56
N ARG A 178 -0.40 -17.71 2.56
CA ARG A 178 0.42 -18.03 3.74
C ARG A 178 1.68 -18.82 3.39
N ALA A 179 1.63 -19.67 2.38
CA ALA A 179 2.80 -20.40 1.91
C ALA A 179 3.86 -19.46 1.27
N TRP A 180 3.42 -18.37 0.61
CA TRP A 180 4.32 -17.41 -0.03
C TRP A 180 4.91 -16.37 0.93
N THR A 181 4.29 -16.16 2.09
CA THR A 181 4.71 -15.13 3.06
C THR A 181 5.52 -15.67 4.24
N LYS A 182 5.88 -16.96 4.20
CA LYS A 182 6.83 -17.58 5.13
C LYS A 182 8.26 -17.34 4.67
#